data_e5c379eee589e21f00231f0eabe98d37
#
_entry.id   e5c379eee589e21f00231f0eabe98d37
#
_cell.length_a   1.000
_cell.length_b   1.000
_cell.length_c   1.000
_cell.angle_alpha   90.00
_cell.angle_beta   90.00
_cell.angle_gamma   90.00
#
_symmetry.space_group_name_H-M   'P 1'
#
loop_
_entity.id
_entity.type
_entity.pdbx_description
1 polymer ?
#
loop_
_entity_poly.entity_id
_entity_poly.type
_entity_poly.pdbx_seq_one_letter_code
_entity_poly.pdbx_strand_id
1 'polypeptide(L)'
;MLIDFRGKYISVKEFDCQLGNQPKARIAPFVNLFVKVTKGCNAKCLFCSNAGALEVQSPFSVPKLIDIVKGLKEAGVRVSRVNVTGGEPSVVSPLVEDILSGMSAPETSDVHMHLNTNGLLPQSQELMRHPRWDSISMSLHHYDTKKLSELYGCSIAESAFGFEGINLQKLN
;
A
#
# COMPACT_ATOMS: atom_id res chain seq x y z
N MET A 1 -21.36 14.10 1.23
CA MET A 1 -22.23 13.30 0.34
C MET A 1 -22.32 11.87 0.86
N LEU A 2 -23.49 11.27 0.93
CA LEU A 2 -23.69 9.85 1.22
C LEU A 2 -23.89 9.12 -0.10
N ILE A 3 -23.11 8.08 -0.32
CA ILE A 3 -23.19 7.24 -1.51
C ILE A 3 -23.71 5.88 -1.08
N ASP A 4 -24.81 5.43 -1.70
CA ASP A 4 -25.27 4.05 -1.55
C ASP A 4 -24.37 3.13 -2.38
N PHE A 5 -23.65 2.26 -1.68
CA PHE A 5 -22.83 1.24 -2.30
C PHE A 5 -23.31 -0.13 -1.84
N ARG A 6 -24.08 -0.80 -2.72
CA ARG A 6 -24.63 -2.13 -2.46
C ARG A 6 -25.37 -2.26 -1.11
N GLY A 7 -26.24 -1.29 -0.81
CA GLY A 7 -27.02 -1.22 0.44
C GLY A 7 -26.23 -0.78 1.67
N LYS A 8 -25.01 -0.28 1.48
CA LYS A 8 -24.22 0.34 2.55
C LYS A 8 -23.94 1.80 2.20
N TYR A 9 -24.25 2.69 3.11
CA TYR A 9 -23.97 4.11 2.94
C TYR A 9 -22.52 4.41 3.27
N ILE A 10 -21.78 4.96 2.30
CA ILE A 10 -20.42 5.44 2.47
C ILE A 10 -20.46 6.96 2.53
N SER A 11 -19.95 7.54 3.63
CA SER A 11 -19.78 8.97 3.73
C SER A 11 -18.50 9.40 3.02
N VAL A 12 -18.65 10.21 1.98
CA VAL A 12 -17.52 10.79 1.25
C VAL A 12 -17.50 12.28 1.53
N LYS A 13 -16.35 12.78 2.01
CA LYS A 13 -16.18 14.22 2.22
C LYS A 13 -16.01 14.91 0.86
N GLU A 14 -16.83 15.89 0.62
CA GLU A 14 -16.60 16.83 -0.46
C GLU A 14 -15.52 17.81 -0.04
N PHE A 15 -14.46 17.93 -0.85
CA PHE A 15 -13.44 18.95 -0.63
C PHE A 15 -13.73 20.12 -1.57
N ASP A 16 -14.12 21.26 -0.99
CA ASP A 16 -14.10 22.54 -1.69
C ASP A 16 -12.65 23.03 -1.77
N CYS A 17 -12.03 22.94 -2.93
CA CYS A 17 -10.72 23.54 -3.15
C CYS A 17 -10.91 24.98 -3.68
N GLN A 18 -10.58 25.96 -2.84
CA GLN A 18 -10.47 27.35 -3.28
C GLN A 18 -9.04 27.60 -3.78
N LEU A 19 -8.86 27.68 -5.07
CA LEU A 19 -7.65 28.19 -5.71
C LEU A 19 -7.84 29.68 -6.04
N GLY A 20 -7.57 30.55 -5.07
CA GLY A 20 -7.65 32.00 -5.23
C GLY A 20 -9.07 32.48 -5.59
N ASN A 21 -9.19 33.46 -6.50
CA ASN A 21 -10.47 34.03 -6.98
C ASN A 21 -11.15 33.20 -8.10
N GLN A 22 -10.76 31.95 -8.30
CA GLN A 22 -11.38 31.05 -9.27
C GLN A 22 -12.72 30.53 -8.75
N PRO A 23 -13.72 30.31 -9.64
CA PRO A 23 -14.98 29.70 -9.23
C PRO A 23 -14.70 28.33 -8.61
N LYS A 24 -15.41 28.01 -7.50
CA LYS A 24 -15.28 26.75 -6.77
C LYS A 24 -15.38 25.55 -7.72
N ALA A 25 -14.26 24.90 -8.01
CA ALA A 25 -14.26 23.66 -8.73
C ALA A 25 -14.79 22.56 -7.79
N ARG A 26 -15.93 21.97 -8.10
CA ARG A 26 -16.40 20.76 -7.42
C ARG A 26 -15.47 19.62 -7.83
N ILE A 27 -14.60 19.20 -6.92
CA ILE A 27 -13.79 18.01 -7.11
C ILE A 27 -14.72 16.80 -6.91
N ALA A 28 -14.76 15.90 -7.88
CA ALA A 28 -15.50 14.65 -7.72
C ALA A 28 -15.02 13.91 -6.45
N PRO A 29 -15.94 13.29 -5.70
CA PRO A 29 -15.57 12.55 -4.50
C PRO A 29 -14.53 11.49 -4.82
N PHE A 30 -13.50 11.38 -3.99
CA PHE A 30 -12.45 10.39 -4.19
C PHE A 30 -12.17 9.61 -2.91
N VAL A 31 -11.67 8.40 -3.07
CA VAL A 31 -11.27 7.51 -1.97
C VAL A 31 -9.89 6.94 -2.22
N ASN A 32 -9.16 6.69 -1.10
CA ASN A 32 -7.97 5.85 -1.09
C ASN A 32 -8.33 4.55 -0.38
N LEU A 33 -8.10 3.43 -1.04
CA LEU A 33 -8.31 2.11 -0.46
C LEU A 33 -7.03 1.62 0.22
N PHE A 34 -7.15 1.10 1.43
CA PHE A 34 -6.07 0.40 2.12
C PHE A 34 -6.40 -1.09 2.12
N VAL A 35 -5.59 -1.84 1.39
CA VAL A 35 -5.75 -3.27 1.17
C VAL A 35 -4.78 -4.01 2.06
N LYS A 36 -5.28 -4.54 3.15
CA LYS A 36 -4.50 -5.37 4.08
C LYS A 36 -4.49 -6.81 3.57
N VAL A 37 -3.42 -7.19 2.86
CA VAL A 37 -3.32 -8.50 2.21
C VAL A 37 -2.99 -9.64 3.17
N THR A 38 -2.35 -9.34 4.29
CA THR A 38 -2.02 -10.33 5.33
C THR A 38 -1.85 -9.65 6.69
N LYS A 39 -2.00 -10.43 7.77
CA LYS A 39 -1.56 -10.03 9.11
C LYS A 39 -0.13 -10.49 9.39
N GLY A 40 0.37 -11.49 8.63
CA GLY A 40 1.71 -12.05 8.78
C GLY A 40 2.80 -11.02 8.46
N CYS A 41 3.89 -11.06 9.22
CA CYS A 41 5.06 -10.21 9.04
C CYS A 41 6.32 -10.98 9.42
N ASN A 42 7.41 -10.72 8.71
CA ASN A 42 8.74 -11.24 9.03
C ASN A 42 9.47 -10.43 10.12
N ALA A 43 8.89 -9.33 10.59
CA ALA A 43 9.40 -8.46 11.64
C ALA A 43 8.44 -8.37 12.83
N LYS A 44 8.97 -8.01 14.00
CA LYS A 44 8.25 -7.80 15.27
C LYS A 44 8.51 -6.39 15.80
N CYS A 45 8.26 -5.38 14.97
CA CYS A 45 8.59 -4.00 15.29
C CYS A 45 7.97 -3.56 16.62
N LEU A 46 8.75 -2.91 17.47
CA LEU A 46 8.32 -2.41 18.77
C LEU A 46 7.16 -1.40 18.70
N PHE A 47 7.05 -0.68 17.58
CA PHE A 47 6.04 0.35 17.32
C PHE A 47 4.92 -0.12 16.38
N CYS A 48 4.83 -1.42 16.07
CA CYS A 48 3.88 -1.95 15.10
C CYS A 48 2.45 -1.94 15.65
N SER A 49 1.54 -1.25 14.98
CA SER A 49 0.11 -1.26 15.32
C SER A 49 -0.57 -2.61 15.06
N ASN A 50 0.05 -3.48 14.27
CA ASN A 50 -0.46 -4.82 13.94
C ASN A 50 0.05 -5.94 14.85
N ALA A 51 0.90 -5.61 15.84
CA ALA A 51 1.45 -6.53 16.84
C ALA A 51 2.09 -7.83 16.29
N GLY A 52 2.65 -7.80 15.08
CA GLY A 52 3.45 -8.89 14.52
C GLY A 52 2.76 -10.27 14.53
N ALA A 53 1.51 -10.35 14.08
CA ALA A 53 0.80 -11.62 14.02
C ALA A 53 1.53 -12.56 13.05
N LEU A 54 1.80 -13.79 13.50
CA LEU A 54 2.39 -14.85 12.66
C LEU A 54 1.38 -15.45 11.68
N GLU A 55 0.13 -15.02 11.72
CA GLU A 55 -0.92 -15.50 10.83
C GLU A 55 -0.72 -15.01 9.40
N VAL A 56 -0.26 -15.90 8.55
CA VAL A 56 -0.08 -15.66 7.11
C VAL A 56 -1.41 -15.73 6.37
N GLN A 57 -2.45 -16.31 6.96
CA GLN A 57 -3.75 -16.47 6.29
C GLN A 57 -4.40 -15.12 6.00
N SER A 58 -4.69 -14.89 4.73
CA SER A 58 -5.44 -13.74 4.28
C SER A 58 -6.80 -14.19 3.71
N PRO A 59 -7.93 -13.74 4.27
CA PRO A 59 -9.25 -13.94 3.67
C PRO A 59 -9.45 -13.01 2.45
N PHE A 60 -8.38 -12.41 1.93
CA PHE A 60 -8.45 -11.42 0.89
C PHE A 60 -8.82 -12.04 -0.46
N SER A 61 -9.77 -11.42 -1.15
CA SER A 61 -10.24 -11.84 -2.46
C SER A 61 -9.95 -10.78 -3.51
N VAL A 62 -9.10 -11.11 -4.48
CA VAL A 62 -8.76 -10.22 -5.60
C VAL A 62 -9.98 -9.85 -6.44
N PRO A 63 -10.87 -10.79 -6.84
CA PRO A 63 -12.10 -10.45 -7.55
C PRO A 63 -12.95 -9.43 -6.78
N LYS A 64 -13.07 -9.61 -5.47
CA LYS A 64 -13.84 -8.68 -4.63
C LYS A 64 -13.24 -7.27 -4.57
N LEU A 65 -11.92 -7.13 -4.58
CA LEU A 65 -11.27 -5.81 -4.69
C LEU A 65 -11.61 -5.14 -6.01
N ILE A 66 -11.48 -5.87 -7.11
CA ILE A 66 -11.80 -5.37 -8.46
C ILE A 66 -13.26 -4.93 -8.54
N ASP A 67 -14.17 -5.73 -8.02
CA ASP A 67 -15.61 -5.40 -7.95
C ASP A 67 -15.87 -4.14 -7.12
N ILE A 68 -15.16 -3.96 -6.00
CA ILE A 68 -15.27 -2.75 -5.18
C ILE A 68 -14.80 -1.52 -5.96
N VAL A 69 -13.65 -1.61 -6.63
CA VAL A 69 -13.11 -0.50 -7.43
C VAL A 69 -14.07 -0.14 -8.57
N LYS A 70 -14.56 -1.13 -9.33
CA LYS A 70 -15.52 -0.91 -10.42
C LYS A 70 -16.81 -0.29 -9.89
N GLY A 71 -17.40 -0.85 -8.84
CA GLY A 71 -18.65 -0.34 -8.29
C GLY A 71 -18.54 1.06 -7.70
N LEU A 72 -17.38 1.44 -7.13
CA LEU A 72 -17.14 2.82 -6.70
C LEU A 72 -17.10 3.77 -7.90
N LYS A 73 -16.42 3.41 -8.98
CA LYS A 73 -16.35 4.20 -10.21
C LYS A 73 -17.72 4.34 -10.87
N GLU A 74 -18.51 3.28 -10.94
CA GLU A 74 -19.90 3.30 -11.42
C GLU A 74 -20.80 4.23 -10.60
N ALA A 75 -20.54 4.31 -9.28
CA ALA A 75 -21.20 5.23 -8.37
C ALA A 75 -20.68 6.69 -8.48
N GLY A 76 -19.79 7.00 -9.43
CA GLY A 76 -19.23 8.33 -9.62
C GLY A 76 -18.13 8.71 -8.60
N VAL A 77 -17.60 7.72 -7.85
CA VAL A 77 -16.51 7.94 -6.90
C VAL A 77 -15.18 7.57 -7.53
N ARG A 78 -14.25 8.51 -7.58
CA ARG A 78 -12.90 8.25 -8.07
C ARG A 78 -12.13 7.44 -7.03
N VAL A 79 -11.64 6.26 -7.40
CA VAL A 79 -10.62 5.55 -6.62
C VAL A 79 -9.27 6.14 -7.00
N SER A 80 -8.73 6.99 -6.13
CA SER A 80 -7.48 7.69 -6.40
C SER A 80 -6.27 6.78 -6.24
N ARG A 81 -6.30 5.93 -5.20
CA ARG A 81 -5.16 5.07 -4.87
C ARG A 81 -5.63 3.77 -4.21
N VAL A 82 -4.94 2.69 -4.53
CA VAL A 82 -4.97 1.43 -3.78
C VAL A 82 -3.62 1.26 -3.09
N ASN A 83 -3.63 1.30 -1.75
CA ASN A 83 -2.44 1.09 -0.93
C ASN A 83 -2.40 -0.37 -0.51
N VAL A 84 -1.50 -1.14 -1.08
CA VAL A 84 -1.26 -2.54 -0.68
C VAL A 84 -0.38 -2.52 0.56
N THR A 85 -0.88 -3.11 1.63
CA THR A 85 -0.26 -3.11 2.95
C THR A 85 -0.64 -4.39 3.71
N GLY A 86 -0.29 -4.47 4.99
CA GLY A 86 -0.64 -5.62 5.82
C GLY A 86 0.25 -5.71 7.05
N GLY A 87 0.69 -6.92 7.40
CA GLY A 87 1.93 -7.11 8.14
C GLY A 87 3.09 -6.77 7.20
N GLU A 88 3.53 -7.73 6.40
CA GLU A 88 4.45 -7.50 5.28
C GLU A 88 3.88 -8.13 4.00
N PRO A 89 3.53 -7.34 2.98
CA PRO A 89 2.93 -7.87 1.75
C PRO A 89 3.76 -8.91 1.02
N SER A 90 5.09 -8.81 1.06
CA SER A 90 5.99 -9.75 0.38
C SER A 90 5.95 -11.18 0.96
N VAL A 91 5.41 -11.36 2.17
CA VAL A 91 5.16 -12.71 2.75
C VAL A 91 4.10 -13.48 1.94
N VAL A 92 3.24 -12.76 1.24
CA VAL A 92 2.20 -13.29 0.35
C VAL A 92 2.35 -12.75 -1.07
N SER A 93 3.58 -12.67 -1.59
CA SER A 93 3.87 -12.09 -2.90
C SER A 93 3.01 -12.62 -4.04
N PRO A 94 2.69 -13.94 -4.15
CA PRO A 94 1.79 -14.41 -5.22
C PRO A 94 0.40 -13.73 -5.18
N LEU A 95 -0.17 -13.52 -4.00
CA LEU A 95 -1.43 -12.80 -3.87
C LEU A 95 -1.31 -11.33 -4.30
N VAL A 96 -0.17 -10.69 -3.99
CA VAL A 96 0.07 -9.31 -4.42
C VAL A 96 0.24 -9.21 -5.95
N GLU A 97 0.90 -10.18 -6.58
CA GLU A 97 1.01 -10.28 -8.03
C GLU A 97 -0.35 -10.47 -8.70
N ASP A 98 -1.22 -11.30 -8.12
CA ASP A 98 -2.61 -11.46 -8.58
C ASP A 98 -3.39 -10.14 -8.50
N ILE A 99 -3.20 -9.36 -7.43
CA ILE A 99 -3.78 -8.02 -7.29
C ILE A 99 -3.28 -7.10 -8.41
N LEU A 100 -1.96 -7.05 -8.64
CA LEU A 100 -1.38 -6.20 -9.67
C LEU A 100 -1.88 -6.58 -11.07
N SER A 101 -1.96 -7.88 -11.36
CA SER A 101 -2.54 -8.40 -12.60
C SER A 101 -3.99 -7.96 -12.77
N GLY A 102 -4.83 -8.16 -11.75
CA GLY A 102 -6.23 -7.77 -11.79
C GLY A 102 -6.46 -6.27 -11.89
N MET A 103 -5.55 -5.48 -11.29
CA MET A 103 -5.59 -4.01 -11.36
C MET A 103 -4.92 -3.42 -12.60
N SER A 104 -4.42 -4.26 -13.50
CA SER A 104 -3.87 -3.85 -14.80
C SER A 104 -4.91 -3.86 -15.93
N ALA A 105 -6.13 -4.35 -15.66
CA ALA A 105 -7.22 -4.32 -16.61
C ALA A 105 -7.61 -2.88 -17.00
N PRO A 106 -8.08 -2.61 -18.23
CA PRO A 106 -8.39 -1.26 -18.70
C PRO A 106 -9.30 -0.47 -17.75
N GLU A 107 -10.26 -1.14 -17.09
CA GLU A 107 -11.23 -0.52 -16.20
C GLU A 107 -10.63 -0.08 -14.86
N THR A 108 -9.43 -0.56 -14.51
CA THR A 108 -8.77 -0.31 -13.23
C THR A 108 -7.36 0.25 -13.37
N SER A 109 -6.82 0.32 -14.60
CA SER A 109 -5.42 0.71 -14.88
C SER A 109 -5.11 2.17 -14.52
N ASP A 110 -6.12 3.04 -14.44
CA ASP A 110 -6.01 4.44 -14.04
C ASP A 110 -5.89 4.64 -12.51
N VAL A 111 -6.08 3.58 -11.73
CA VAL A 111 -5.96 3.63 -10.27
C VAL A 111 -4.49 3.58 -9.88
N HIS A 112 -4.05 4.56 -9.08
CA HIS A 112 -2.68 4.60 -8.56
C HIS A 112 -2.42 3.43 -7.60
N MET A 113 -1.47 2.56 -7.95
CA MET A 113 -1.06 1.43 -7.12
C MET A 113 0.13 1.80 -6.24
N HIS A 114 -0.02 1.61 -4.94
CA HIS A 114 1.02 1.94 -3.96
C HIS A 114 1.34 0.75 -3.06
N LEU A 115 2.62 0.44 -2.91
CA LEU A 115 3.12 -0.59 -2.01
C LEU A 115 3.69 0.02 -0.72
N ASN A 116 3.31 -0.54 0.42
CA ASN A 116 3.99 -0.32 1.69
C ASN A 116 4.69 -1.61 2.10
N THR A 117 6.00 -1.59 2.27
CA THR A 117 6.81 -2.76 2.61
C THR A 117 7.93 -2.41 3.59
N ASN A 118 8.38 -3.38 4.37
CA ASN A 118 9.61 -3.23 5.15
C ASN A 118 10.88 -3.52 4.32
N GLY A 119 10.74 -4.14 3.15
CA GLY A 119 11.83 -4.39 2.22
C GLY A 119 12.86 -5.45 2.65
N LEU A 120 12.61 -6.17 3.75
CA LEU A 120 13.61 -7.07 4.37
C LEU A 120 13.75 -8.43 3.70
N LEU A 121 12.74 -8.86 2.95
CA LEU A 121 12.74 -10.16 2.29
C LEU A 121 13.26 -10.04 0.85
N PRO A 122 13.97 -11.06 0.32
CA PRO A 122 14.33 -11.09 -1.10
C PRO A 122 13.13 -10.89 -2.02
N GLN A 123 11.98 -11.50 -1.69
CA GLN A 123 10.72 -11.36 -2.41
C GLN A 123 10.21 -9.91 -2.42
N SER A 124 10.54 -9.10 -1.41
CA SER A 124 10.19 -7.67 -1.40
C SER A 124 10.88 -6.93 -2.54
N GLN A 125 12.14 -7.26 -2.82
CA GLN A 125 12.91 -6.60 -3.89
C GLN A 125 12.37 -6.97 -5.27
N GLU A 126 11.97 -8.22 -5.48
CA GLU A 126 11.32 -8.66 -6.72
C GLU A 126 9.99 -7.96 -6.91
N LEU A 127 9.17 -7.96 -5.85
CA LEU A 127 7.87 -7.31 -5.85
C LEU A 127 7.96 -5.81 -6.14
N MET A 128 8.95 -5.10 -5.55
CA MET A 128 9.18 -3.67 -5.79
C MET A 128 9.54 -3.34 -7.24
N ARG A 129 10.09 -4.28 -8.01
CA ARG A 129 10.43 -4.08 -9.43
C ARG A 129 9.23 -4.24 -10.37
N HIS A 130 8.09 -4.68 -9.86
CA HIS A 130 6.92 -4.91 -10.72
C HIS A 130 6.46 -3.58 -11.36
N PRO A 131 6.28 -3.51 -12.70
CA PRO A 131 6.06 -2.25 -13.42
C PRO A 131 4.70 -1.60 -13.13
N ARG A 132 3.77 -2.33 -12.51
CA ARG A 132 2.43 -1.78 -12.19
C ARG A 132 2.42 -0.86 -10.96
N TRP A 133 3.50 -0.82 -10.17
CA TRP A 133 3.57 0.12 -9.07
C TRP A 133 3.81 1.55 -9.57
N ASP A 134 2.94 2.46 -9.17
CA ASP A 134 3.13 3.90 -9.39
C ASP A 134 3.97 4.54 -8.29
N SER A 135 3.97 3.95 -7.10
CA SER A 135 4.82 4.40 -5.99
C SER A 135 5.02 3.31 -4.94
N ILE A 136 6.13 3.41 -4.21
CA ILE A 136 6.51 2.48 -3.15
C ILE A 136 6.95 3.28 -1.93
N SER A 137 6.47 2.88 -0.76
CA SER A 137 7.00 3.33 0.53
C SER A 137 7.70 2.17 1.21
N MET A 138 8.99 2.30 1.38
CA MET A 138 9.79 1.36 2.15
C MET A 138 10.01 1.91 3.55
N SER A 139 9.69 1.11 4.57
CA SER A 139 9.92 1.49 5.96
C SER A 139 11.41 1.41 6.28
N LEU A 140 12.02 2.54 6.60
CA LEU A 140 13.40 2.64 7.03
C LEU A 140 13.46 3.54 8.26
N HIS A 141 13.51 2.96 9.46
CA HIS A 141 13.40 3.70 10.71
C HIS A 141 14.75 4.07 11.32
N HIS A 142 15.84 3.51 10.81
CA HIS A 142 17.20 3.86 11.21
C HIS A 142 18.19 3.47 10.10
N TYR A 143 19.28 4.23 9.95
CA TYR A 143 20.35 3.95 8.98
C TYR A 143 21.40 2.94 9.52
N ASP A 144 21.50 2.78 10.84
CA ASP A 144 22.36 1.79 11.47
C ASP A 144 21.62 0.45 11.52
N THR A 145 22.17 -0.59 10.90
CA THR A 145 21.54 -1.91 10.75
C THR A 145 21.33 -2.61 12.09
N LYS A 146 22.21 -2.39 13.08
CA LYS A 146 22.06 -2.96 14.42
C LYS A 146 20.87 -2.37 15.15
N LYS A 147 20.77 -1.03 15.15
CA LYS A 147 19.63 -0.33 15.75
C LYS A 147 18.33 -0.64 15.00
N LEU A 148 18.40 -0.77 13.66
CA LEU A 148 17.26 -1.17 12.87
C LEU A 148 16.80 -2.59 13.21
N SER A 149 17.73 -3.54 13.41
CA SER A 149 17.44 -4.90 13.87
C SER A 149 16.75 -4.92 15.23
N GLU A 150 17.20 -4.08 16.16
CA GLU A 150 16.56 -3.91 17.47
C GLU A 150 15.13 -3.37 17.33
N LEU A 151 14.93 -2.32 16.51
CA LEU A 151 13.62 -1.71 16.28
C LEU A 151 12.63 -2.68 15.60
N TYR A 152 13.12 -3.49 14.66
CA TYR A 152 12.30 -4.46 13.94
C TYR A 152 12.14 -5.80 14.68
N GLY A 153 12.89 -6.00 15.75
CA GLY A 153 12.86 -7.25 16.51
C GLY A 153 13.21 -8.48 15.65
N CYS A 154 14.09 -8.29 14.66
CA CYS A 154 14.58 -9.35 13.78
C CYS A 154 16.00 -9.04 13.31
N SER A 155 16.75 -10.08 12.93
CA SER A 155 18.07 -9.91 12.34
C SER A 155 17.95 -9.35 10.92
N ILE A 156 18.69 -8.29 10.61
CA ILE A 156 18.72 -7.65 9.31
C ILE A 156 20.13 -7.83 8.75
N ALA A 157 20.24 -8.45 7.58
CA ALA A 157 21.49 -8.50 6.84
C ALA A 157 21.81 -7.13 6.26
N GLU A 158 23.09 -6.75 6.22
CA GLU A 158 23.52 -5.46 5.63
C GLU A 158 23.11 -5.33 4.15
N SER A 159 23.05 -6.46 3.43
CA SER A 159 22.58 -6.54 2.04
C SER A 159 21.05 -6.43 1.87
N ALA A 160 20.27 -6.47 2.95
CA ALA A 160 18.80 -6.53 2.85
C ALA A 160 18.19 -5.32 2.12
N PHE A 161 18.84 -4.16 2.18
CA PHE A 161 18.34 -2.93 1.55
C PHE A 161 19.05 -2.57 0.25
N GLY A 162 19.97 -3.39 -0.24
CA GLY A 162 20.73 -3.06 -1.45
C GLY A 162 21.54 -1.76 -1.32
N PHE A 163 21.89 -1.34 -0.11
CA PHE A 163 22.68 -0.14 0.17
C PHE A 163 24.17 -0.31 -0.17
N GLU A 164 24.58 -1.39 -0.84
CA GLU A 164 25.91 -1.51 -1.38
C GLU A 164 26.15 -0.35 -2.36
N GLY A 165 26.85 0.67 -1.88
CA GLY A 165 27.20 1.87 -2.64
C GLY A 165 26.44 3.16 -2.30
N ILE A 166 25.43 3.14 -1.44
CA ILE A 166 24.83 4.36 -0.92
C ILE A 166 25.57 4.81 0.34
N ASN A 167 26.46 5.78 0.17
CA ASN A 167 27.14 6.40 1.31
C ASN A 167 26.19 7.38 1.99
N LEU A 168 25.41 6.90 2.96
CA LEU A 168 24.45 7.68 3.74
C LEU A 168 25.10 8.82 4.56
N GLN A 169 26.44 8.81 4.71
CA GLN A 169 27.18 9.91 5.37
C GLN A 169 27.22 11.19 4.53
N LYS A 170 26.79 11.14 3.25
CA LYS A 170 26.75 12.31 2.37
C LYS A 170 25.36 12.95 2.27
N LEU A 171 24.38 12.51 3.06
CA LEU A 171 23.03 13.04 3.07
C LEU A 171 22.76 14.00 4.25
N ASN A 172 23.81 14.55 4.88
CA ASN A 172 23.73 15.63 5.86
C ASN A 172 24.05 16.97 5.21
#